data_adac4d37c222dec1af1fb2e4dcb3d402
#
_entry.id   adac4d37c222dec1af1fb2e4dcb3d402
#
_cell.length_a   1.000
_cell.length_b   1.000
_cell.length_c   1.000
_cell.angle_alpha   90.00
_cell.angle_beta   90.00
_cell.angle_gamma   90.00
#
_symmetry.space_group_name_H-M   'P 1'
#
loop_
_entity.id
_entity.type
_entity.pdbx_description
1 polymer ?
#
loop_
_entity_poly.entity_id
_entity_poly.type
_entity_poly.pdbx_seq_one_letter_code
_entity_poly.pdbx_strand_id
1 'polypeptide(L)'
;RNTDRMLRLVNQILDFRKIQKNKMKLRIEQIDIVPFVHHIMDNFESLAEEHHIDFVFESEMPSLKLWVDADKLEKIVFNLLSNAFKYTPQGKMITLFIHENEHNVAIGVQDQGIGISESKKASLFVRFENLLDKNLFNQQSSGIGLSLVKELVELHKATIRVDSKEGEGSCFTVEFLKGKEHYTENVEFILSDSVEMKPEEVEESVQGHEEKRNESKTMLLVEDNLELRFFLRSIFISNFNVIEAVNGAEGLDKALKFVPDIIISDIMMPEKDGITMTEDLRANMATSHIPVVLLTAKTDMDSKLEGMEL
;
A
#
# COMPACT_ATOMS: atom_id res chain seq x y z
N ARG A 1 -18.43 -5.00 -1.62
CA ARG A 1 -17.84 -4.53 -2.92
C ARG A 1 -18.17 -3.08 -3.26
N ASN A 2 -19.42 -2.61 -3.15
CA ASN A 2 -19.75 -1.23 -3.51
C ASN A 2 -19.42 -0.22 -2.40
N THR A 3 -19.53 -0.59 -1.14
CA THR A 3 -19.27 0.29 0.01
C THR A 3 -17.78 0.55 0.17
N ASP A 4 -16.93 -0.46 -0.03
CA ASP A 4 -15.47 -0.34 0.05
C ASP A 4 -14.92 0.50 -1.10
N ARG A 5 -15.54 0.35 -2.27
CA ARG A 5 -15.27 1.22 -3.43
C ARG A 5 -15.71 2.66 -3.15
N MET A 6 -16.86 2.86 -2.50
CA MET A 6 -17.34 4.17 -2.11
C MET A 6 -16.44 4.82 -1.07
N LEU A 7 -16.01 4.09 -0.05
CA LEU A 7 -15.06 4.56 0.96
C LEU A 7 -13.69 4.92 0.35
N ARG A 8 -13.18 4.11 -0.57
CA ARG A 8 -11.96 4.43 -1.33
C ARG A 8 -12.12 5.72 -2.13
N LEU A 9 -13.20 5.83 -2.89
CA LEU A 9 -13.52 7.04 -3.67
C LEU A 9 -13.65 8.27 -2.76
N VAL A 10 -14.33 8.13 -1.62
CA VAL A 10 -14.50 9.22 -0.66
C VAL A 10 -13.14 9.64 -0.08
N ASN A 11 -12.28 8.70 0.30
CA ASN A 11 -10.96 9.02 0.86
C ASN A 11 -10.01 9.59 -0.20
N GLN A 12 -10.00 9.05 -1.41
CA GLN A 12 -9.27 9.63 -2.53
C GLN A 12 -9.77 11.04 -2.87
N ILE A 13 -11.09 11.29 -2.80
CA ILE A 13 -11.69 12.61 -2.96
C ILE A 13 -11.33 13.54 -1.79
N LEU A 14 -11.26 13.01 -0.55
CA LEU A 14 -10.89 13.80 0.63
C LEU A 14 -9.41 14.19 0.62
N ASP A 15 -8.52 13.25 0.29
CA ASP A 15 -7.10 13.53 0.09
C ASP A 15 -6.91 14.57 -1.02
N PHE A 16 -7.63 14.40 -2.11
CA PHE A 16 -7.63 15.33 -3.20
C PHE A 16 -8.16 16.73 -2.82
N ARG A 17 -9.28 16.84 -2.06
CA ARG A 17 -9.78 18.12 -1.55
C ARG A 17 -8.80 18.82 -0.63
N LYS A 18 -8.03 18.04 0.18
CA LYS A 18 -6.96 18.58 1.02
C LYS A 18 -5.83 19.16 0.17
N ILE A 19 -5.48 18.50 -0.94
CA ILE A 19 -4.48 19.01 -1.90
C ILE A 19 -4.97 20.30 -2.57
N GLN A 20 -6.18 20.30 -3.16
CA GLN A 20 -6.73 21.47 -3.84
C GLN A 20 -6.87 22.71 -2.97
N LYS A 21 -7.12 22.54 -1.68
CA LYS A 21 -7.21 23.66 -0.72
C LYS A 21 -5.85 24.09 -0.16
N ASN A 22 -4.73 23.61 -0.71
CA ASN A 22 -3.38 23.83 -0.16
C ASN A 22 -3.27 23.47 1.33
N LYS A 23 -4.11 22.54 1.81
CA LYS A 23 -4.14 22.11 3.21
C LYS A 23 -3.36 20.82 3.48
N MET A 24 -2.90 20.14 2.42
CA MET A 24 -2.05 18.96 2.57
C MET A 24 -0.62 19.45 2.83
N LYS A 25 -0.10 19.15 4.01
CA LYS A 25 1.30 19.38 4.36
C LYS A 25 2.10 18.13 4.03
N LEU A 26 3.31 18.32 3.53
CA LEU A 26 4.29 17.24 3.39
C LEU A 26 5.07 17.12 4.71
N ARG A 27 5.27 15.88 5.14
CA ARG A 27 6.14 15.53 6.27
C ARG A 27 7.42 14.95 5.70
N ILE A 28 8.39 15.82 5.43
CA ILE A 28 9.63 15.47 4.75
C ILE A 28 10.65 14.94 5.75
N GLU A 29 11.11 13.74 5.51
CA GLU A 29 12.17 13.07 6.25
C GLU A 29 13.21 12.48 5.30
N GLN A 30 14.41 12.22 5.82
CA GLN A 30 15.43 11.54 5.03
C GLN A 30 15.33 10.04 5.24
N ILE A 31 14.84 9.33 4.24
CA ILE A 31 14.69 7.87 4.29
C ILE A 31 15.67 7.19 3.33
N ASP A 32 15.97 5.93 3.62
CA ASP A 32 16.64 5.04 2.67
C ASP A 32 15.59 4.42 1.75
N ILE A 33 15.54 4.92 0.50
CA ILE A 33 14.47 4.54 -0.42
C ILE A 33 14.62 3.13 -0.99
N VAL A 34 15.82 2.55 -1.01
CA VAL A 34 16.03 1.21 -1.59
C VAL A 34 15.32 0.15 -0.75
N PRO A 35 15.60 -0.02 0.56
CA PRO A 35 14.86 -0.95 1.39
C PRO A 35 13.39 -0.54 1.55
N PHE A 36 13.07 0.76 1.55
CA PHE A 36 11.71 1.24 1.67
C PHE A 36 10.83 0.81 0.47
N VAL A 37 11.30 1.02 -0.75
CA VAL A 37 10.59 0.64 -1.97
C VAL A 37 10.55 -0.88 -2.14
N HIS A 38 11.60 -1.59 -1.73
CA HIS A 38 11.61 -3.05 -1.71
C HIS A 38 10.52 -3.59 -0.77
N HIS A 39 10.35 -3.00 0.42
CA HIS A 39 9.28 -3.41 1.34
C HIS A 39 7.87 -3.19 0.75
N ILE A 40 7.68 -2.15 -0.08
CA ILE A 40 6.40 -2.00 -0.80
C ILE A 40 6.22 -3.12 -1.82
N MET A 41 7.30 -3.53 -2.50
CA MET A 41 7.30 -4.66 -3.44
C MET A 41 6.85 -5.96 -2.78
N ASP A 42 7.30 -6.25 -1.55
CA ASP A 42 6.96 -7.47 -0.80
C ASP A 42 5.42 -7.67 -0.71
N ASN A 43 4.65 -6.59 -0.65
CA ASN A 43 3.17 -6.67 -0.60
C ASN A 43 2.54 -7.21 -1.89
N PHE A 44 3.28 -7.27 -2.99
CA PHE A 44 2.81 -7.75 -4.29
C PHE A 44 3.33 -9.15 -4.65
N GLU A 45 4.21 -9.75 -3.85
CA GLU A 45 4.81 -11.06 -4.15
C GLU A 45 3.76 -12.16 -4.32
N SER A 46 2.80 -12.27 -3.38
CA SER A 46 1.72 -13.25 -3.47
C SER A 46 0.87 -13.07 -4.73
N LEU A 47 0.64 -11.82 -5.14
CA LEU A 47 -0.10 -11.51 -6.37
C LEU A 47 0.72 -11.85 -7.62
N ALA A 48 2.04 -11.67 -7.58
CA ALA A 48 2.95 -12.05 -8.65
C ALA A 48 2.96 -13.57 -8.85
N GLU A 49 3.01 -14.33 -7.75
CA GLU A 49 2.92 -15.80 -7.78
C GLU A 49 1.58 -16.28 -8.35
N GLU A 50 0.45 -15.74 -7.87
CA GLU A 50 -0.90 -16.09 -8.32
C GLU A 50 -1.08 -15.84 -9.83
N HIS A 51 -0.57 -14.71 -10.32
CA HIS A 51 -0.68 -14.31 -11.73
C HIS A 51 0.50 -14.83 -12.59
N HIS A 52 1.44 -15.58 -12.02
CA HIS A 52 2.66 -16.04 -12.71
C HIS A 52 3.41 -14.91 -13.40
N ILE A 53 3.52 -13.75 -12.73
CA ILE A 53 4.24 -12.58 -13.21
C ILE A 53 5.69 -12.66 -12.70
N ASP A 54 6.65 -12.47 -13.61
CA ASP A 54 8.06 -12.29 -13.25
C ASP A 54 8.25 -10.89 -12.69
N PHE A 55 8.35 -10.77 -11.36
CA PHE A 55 8.40 -9.51 -10.66
C PHE A 55 9.83 -9.21 -10.18
N VAL A 56 10.46 -8.21 -10.78
CA VAL A 56 11.90 -7.91 -10.62
C VAL A 56 12.09 -6.57 -9.94
N PHE A 57 13.06 -6.50 -9.01
CA PHE A 57 13.55 -5.25 -8.44
C PHE A 57 14.95 -4.94 -8.96
N GLU A 58 15.13 -3.74 -9.50
CA GLU A 58 16.41 -3.26 -10.01
C GLU A 58 16.86 -2.00 -9.29
N SER A 59 18.04 -2.04 -8.66
CA SER A 59 18.70 -0.90 -8.08
C SER A 59 20.22 -1.04 -8.22
N GLU A 60 20.87 0.01 -8.71
CA GLU A 60 22.33 0.04 -8.82
C GLU A 60 23.00 0.18 -7.45
N MET A 61 22.30 0.70 -6.46
CA MET A 61 22.80 1.00 -5.12
C MET A 61 22.07 0.18 -4.08
N PRO A 62 22.75 -0.37 -3.06
CA PRO A 62 22.09 -1.08 -1.97
C PRO A 62 21.37 -0.15 -0.97
N SER A 63 21.73 1.14 -0.98
CA SER A 63 21.22 2.18 -0.08
C SER A 63 21.27 3.53 -0.78
N LEU A 64 20.18 4.29 -0.73
CA LEU A 64 20.11 5.62 -1.33
C LEU A 64 19.21 6.53 -0.48
N LYS A 65 19.79 7.59 0.09
CA LYS A 65 19.06 8.54 0.93
C LYS A 65 18.34 9.59 0.08
N LEU A 66 17.03 9.76 0.35
CA LEU A 66 16.19 10.76 -0.31
C LEU A 66 15.34 11.49 0.73
N TRP A 67 15.21 12.82 0.57
CA TRP A 67 14.27 13.63 1.34
C TRP A 67 12.88 13.55 0.71
N VAL A 68 11.93 12.92 1.40
CA VAL A 68 10.60 12.66 0.84
C VAL A 68 9.59 12.44 1.97
N ASP A 69 8.30 12.61 1.69
CA ASP A 69 7.22 12.15 2.57
C ASP A 69 6.99 10.65 2.32
N ALA A 70 7.36 9.82 3.30
CA ALA A 70 7.30 8.36 3.19
C ALA A 70 5.88 7.86 2.86
N ASP A 71 4.84 8.37 3.55
CA ASP A 71 3.44 7.98 3.32
C ASP A 71 2.97 8.30 1.89
N LYS A 72 3.45 9.42 1.34
CA LYS A 72 3.06 9.84 -0.02
C LYS A 72 3.85 9.08 -1.08
N LEU A 73 5.14 8.81 -0.82
CA LEU A 73 5.95 7.96 -1.69
C LEU A 73 5.37 6.55 -1.77
N GLU A 74 4.99 5.97 -0.64
CA GLU A 74 4.32 4.67 -0.59
C GLU A 74 3.06 4.65 -1.45
N LYS A 75 2.19 5.67 -1.35
CA LYS A 75 0.99 5.80 -2.16
C LYS A 75 1.29 5.93 -3.67
N ILE A 76 2.36 6.64 -4.04
CA ILE A 76 2.80 6.76 -5.44
C ILE A 76 3.19 5.39 -5.97
N VAL A 77 4.15 4.72 -5.32
CA VAL A 77 4.70 3.42 -5.76
C VAL A 77 3.61 2.36 -5.81
N PHE A 78 2.76 2.31 -4.78
CA PHE A 78 1.65 1.36 -4.73
C PHE A 78 0.67 1.54 -5.90
N ASN A 79 0.27 2.78 -6.21
CA ASN A 79 -0.64 3.03 -7.34
C ASN A 79 -0.02 2.65 -8.69
N LEU A 80 1.28 2.86 -8.86
CA LEU A 80 1.98 2.47 -10.08
C LEU A 80 2.05 0.93 -10.21
N LEU A 81 2.41 0.23 -9.12
CA LEU A 81 2.44 -1.24 -9.09
C LEU A 81 1.05 -1.85 -9.29
N SER A 82 0.03 -1.35 -8.59
CA SER A 82 -1.35 -1.81 -8.74
C SER A 82 -1.84 -1.69 -10.19
N ASN A 83 -1.47 -0.61 -10.89
CA ASN A 83 -1.77 -0.48 -12.32
C ASN A 83 -0.99 -1.48 -13.16
N ALA A 84 0.30 -1.68 -12.92
CA ALA A 84 1.13 -2.64 -13.64
C ALA A 84 0.55 -4.06 -13.53
N PHE A 85 0.25 -4.52 -12.31
CA PHE A 85 -0.36 -5.85 -12.09
C PHE A 85 -1.73 -5.99 -12.74
N LYS A 86 -2.51 -4.92 -12.76
CA LYS A 86 -3.84 -4.93 -13.37
C LYS A 86 -3.83 -5.09 -14.88
N TYR A 87 -2.84 -4.51 -15.55
CA TYR A 87 -2.80 -4.45 -17.02
C TYR A 87 -1.75 -5.36 -17.65
N THR A 88 -1.02 -6.12 -16.84
CA THR A 88 -0.05 -7.10 -17.30
C THR A 88 -0.67 -8.49 -17.33
N PRO A 89 -0.69 -9.17 -18.49
CA PRO A 89 -1.16 -10.55 -18.60
C PRO A 89 -0.25 -11.52 -17.83
N GLN A 90 -0.79 -12.69 -17.49
CA GLN A 90 -0.02 -13.79 -16.88
C GLN A 90 1.19 -14.19 -17.72
N GLY A 91 2.27 -14.57 -17.05
CA GLY A 91 3.52 -15.02 -17.68
C GLY A 91 4.37 -13.90 -18.28
N LYS A 92 4.08 -12.65 -17.92
CA LYS A 92 4.84 -11.47 -18.34
C LYS A 92 5.64 -10.90 -17.15
N MET A 93 6.42 -9.88 -17.43
CA MET A 93 7.33 -9.25 -16.45
C MET A 93 6.84 -7.89 -16.01
N ILE A 94 7.06 -7.58 -14.73
CA ILE A 94 6.96 -6.23 -14.14
C ILE A 94 8.30 -5.95 -13.45
N THR A 95 8.90 -4.79 -13.74
CA THR A 95 10.13 -4.35 -13.11
C THR A 95 9.87 -3.08 -12.32
N LEU A 96 10.22 -3.10 -11.04
CA LEU A 96 10.30 -1.93 -10.16
C LEU A 96 11.77 -1.52 -10.09
N PHE A 97 12.10 -0.27 -10.43
CA PHE A 97 13.49 0.15 -10.49
C PHE A 97 13.75 1.48 -9.77
N ILE A 98 15.00 1.65 -9.31
CA ILE A 98 15.54 2.88 -8.76
C ILE A 98 16.83 3.20 -9.51
N HIS A 99 16.89 4.39 -10.12
CA HIS A 99 18.09 4.92 -10.76
C HIS A 99 18.48 6.25 -10.17
N GLU A 100 19.76 6.45 -9.95
CA GLU A 100 20.31 7.70 -9.45
C GLU A 100 21.04 8.44 -10.58
N ASN A 101 20.67 9.71 -10.78
CA ASN A 101 21.37 10.64 -11.64
C ASN A 101 22.09 11.72 -10.80
N GLU A 102 22.84 12.60 -11.45
CA GLU A 102 23.55 13.69 -10.76
C GLU A 102 22.64 14.55 -9.88
N HIS A 103 21.45 14.90 -10.36
CA HIS A 103 20.52 15.81 -9.69
C HIS A 103 19.22 15.16 -9.18
N ASN A 104 18.89 14.01 -9.70
CA ASN A 104 17.58 13.37 -9.48
C ASN A 104 17.74 11.90 -9.06
N VAL A 105 16.69 11.41 -8.42
CA VAL A 105 16.45 9.99 -8.18
C VAL A 105 15.17 9.61 -8.90
N ALA A 106 15.27 8.63 -9.80
CA ALA A 106 14.16 8.09 -10.55
C ALA A 106 13.67 6.79 -9.89
N ILE A 107 12.38 6.73 -9.60
CA ILE A 107 11.69 5.51 -9.15
C ILE A 107 10.66 5.20 -10.22
N GLY A 108 10.68 3.99 -10.77
CA GLY A 108 9.78 3.65 -11.86
C GLY A 108 9.29 2.22 -11.85
N VAL A 109 8.16 2.03 -12.52
CA VAL A 109 7.54 0.72 -12.76
C VAL A 109 7.39 0.52 -14.26
N GLN A 110 8.02 -0.53 -14.76
CA GLN A 110 7.91 -0.97 -16.15
C GLN A 110 7.09 -2.26 -16.20
N ASP A 111 6.12 -2.32 -17.08
CA ASP A 111 5.29 -3.47 -17.31
C ASP A 111 5.35 -3.94 -18.78
N GLN A 112 5.13 -5.23 -18.99
CA GLN A 112 4.95 -5.83 -20.32
C GLN A 112 3.46 -6.06 -20.62
N GLY A 113 2.63 -5.10 -20.22
CA GLY A 113 1.19 -5.15 -20.36
C GLY A 113 0.69 -4.76 -21.74
N ILE A 114 -0.59 -4.39 -21.79
CA ILE A 114 -1.27 -4.01 -23.04
C ILE A 114 -0.77 -2.70 -23.63
N GLY A 115 -0.01 -1.90 -22.87
CA GLY A 115 0.43 -0.57 -23.27
C GLY A 115 -0.72 0.43 -23.42
N ILE A 116 -0.35 1.64 -23.84
CA ILE A 116 -1.25 2.79 -23.92
C ILE A 116 -1.09 3.44 -25.28
N SER A 117 -2.21 3.62 -26.00
CA SER A 117 -2.20 4.30 -27.30
C SER A 117 -1.86 5.78 -27.16
N GLU A 118 -1.25 6.39 -28.19
CA GLU A 118 -0.82 7.77 -28.16
C GLU A 118 -1.99 8.74 -27.89
N SER A 119 -3.18 8.44 -28.43
CA SER A 119 -4.38 9.24 -28.21
C SER A 119 -4.85 9.28 -26.74
N LYS A 120 -4.53 8.23 -25.96
CA LYS A 120 -4.92 8.09 -24.56
C LYS A 120 -3.88 8.65 -23.58
N LYS A 121 -2.62 8.81 -24.01
CA LYS A 121 -1.57 9.34 -23.13
C LYS A 121 -1.87 10.73 -22.57
N ALA A 122 -2.46 11.60 -23.38
CA ALA A 122 -2.81 12.97 -22.97
C ALA A 122 -3.84 13.02 -21.82
N SER A 123 -4.69 12.00 -21.72
CA SER A 123 -5.76 11.92 -20.72
C SER A 123 -5.47 11.00 -19.53
N LEU A 124 -4.30 10.37 -19.48
CA LEU A 124 -3.89 9.45 -18.42
C LEU A 124 -4.08 9.98 -17.00
N PHE A 125 -3.81 11.24 -16.79
CA PHE A 125 -3.88 11.92 -15.51
C PHE A 125 -5.18 12.73 -15.33
N VAL A 126 -6.12 12.64 -16.29
CA VAL A 126 -7.44 13.25 -16.19
C VAL A 126 -8.33 12.36 -15.34
N ARG A 127 -9.07 12.98 -14.42
CA ARG A 127 -9.92 12.30 -13.45
C ARG A 127 -11.10 11.61 -14.09
N PHE A 128 -11.47 10.46 -13.53
CA PHE A 128 -12.65 9.68 -13.92
C PHE A 128 -12.63 9.19 -15.38
N GLU A 129 -11.53 9.37 -16.07
CA GLU A 129 -11.37 8.85 -17.41
C GLU A 129 -10.88 7.41 -17.36
N ASN A 130 -11.79 6.48 -17.64
CA ASN A 130 -11.46 5.08 -17.80
C ASN A 130 -10.97 4.87 -19.24
N LEU A 131 -9.66 4.70 -19.41
CA LEU A 131 -8.97 4.66 -20.70
C LEU A 131 -9.18 3.36 -21.49
N LEU A 132 -9.82 2.34 -20.87
CA LEU A 132 -9.99 1.03 -21.48
C LEU A 132 -11.45 0.65 -21.60
N ASP A 133 -11.78 -0.01 -22.73
CA ASP A 133 -13.09 -0.59 -22.93
C ASP A 133 -13.44 -1.59 -21.83
N LYS A 134 -14.66 -1.43 -21.29
CA LYS A 134 -15.19 -2.21 -20.15
C LYS A 134 -15.18 -3.73 -20.35
N ASN A 135 -14.81 -4.22 -21.53
CA ASN A 135 -14.94 -5.62 -21.92
C ASN A 135 -13.64 -6.43 -21.84
N LEU A 136 -12.46 -5.81 -21.61
CA LEU A 136 -11.18 -6.52 -21.66
C LEU A 136 -10.69 -7.02 -20.29
N PHE A 137 -11.07 -6.35 -19.19
CA PHE A 137 -10.71 -6.81 -17.86
C PHE A 137 -11.90 -6.58 -16.90
N ASN A 138 -12.33 -7.64 -16.22
CA ASN A 138 -13.46 -7.64 -15.28
C ASN A 138 -13.26 -6.72 -14.03
N GLN A 139 -12.14 -6.01 -13.94
CA GLN A 139 -11.82 -5.11 -12.82
C GLN A 139 -12.12 -3.66 -13.15
N GLN A 140 -13.12 -3.10 -12.46
CA GLN A 140 -13.51 -1.70 -12.59
C GLN A 140 -12.50 -0.79 -11.88
N SER A 141 -11.77 0.07 -12.62
CA SER A 141 -10.91 1.11 -12.04
C SER A 141 -11.71 2.36 -11.68
N SER A 142 -11.29 3.04 -10.61
CA SER A 142 -11.90 4.30 -10.16
C SER A 142 -11.55 5.49 -11.07
N GLY A 143 -10.50 5.38 -11.90
CA GLY A 143 -9.97 6.49 -12.71
C GLY A 143 -9.33 7.61 -11.87
N ILE A 144 -9.03 7.38 -10.60
CA ILE A 144 -8.50 8.38 -9.65
C ILE A 144 -7.02 8.11 -9.32
N GLY A 145 -6.53 6.87 -9.43
CA GLY A 145 -5.19 6.49 -8.97
C GLY A 145 -4.07 7.31 -9.61
N LEU A 146 -4.02 7.41 -10.94
CA LEU A 146 -2.96 8.15 -11.65
C LEU A 146 -3.09 9.67 -11.48
N SER A 147 -4.30 10.21 -11.36
CA SER A 147 -4.49 11.63 -11.05
C SER A 147 -4.00 11.97 -9.63
N LEU A 148 -4.19 11.09 -8.66
CA LEU A 148 -3.63 11.23 -7.31
C LEU A 148 -2.11 11.14 -7.35
N VAL A 149 -1.53 10.20 -8.09
CA VAL A 149 -0.07 10.10 -8.28
C VAL A 149 0.50 11.41 -8.78
N LYS A 150 -0.10 11.99 -9.82
CA LYS A 150 0.35 13.27 -10.38
C LYS A 150 0.35 14.39 -9.34
N GLU A 151 -0.72 14.54 -8.58
CA GLU A 151 -0.84 15.55 -7.52
C GLU A 151 0.21 15.36 -6.41
N LEU A 152 0.44 14.10 -5.97
CA LEU A 152 1.46 13.79 -4.96
C LEU A 152 2.88 14.05 -5.48
N VAL A 153 3.14 13.77 -6.74
CA VAL A 153 4.41 14.07 -7.41
C VAL A 153 4.63 15.57 -7.49
N GLU A 154 3.62 16.35 -7.89
CA GLU A 154 3.68 17.81 -7.96
C GLU A 154 3.91 18.45 -6.58
N LEU A 155 3.29 17.90 -5.51
CA LEU A 155 3.55 18.33 -4.13
C LEU A 155 5.03 18.17 -3.74
N HIS A 156 5.68 17.07 -4.17
CA HIS A 156 7.10 16.84 -3.95
C HIS A 156 8.02 17.65 -4.86
N LYS A 157 7.48 18.51 -5.74
CA LYS A 157 8.25 19.20 -6.78
C LYS A 157 8.99 18.22 -7.71
N ALA A 158 8.49 17.01 -7.80
CA ALA A 158 8.99 15.94 -8.65
C ALA A 158 8.29 15.96 -10.01
N THR A 159 8.74 15.15 -10.95
CA THR A 159 8.13 15.00 -12.27
C THR A 159 7.75 13.55 -12.52
N ILE A 160 6.68 13.33 -13.29
CA ILE A 160 6.27 12.00 -13.74
C ILE A 160 6.34 11.93 -15.26
N ARG A 161 6.95 10.86 -15.78
CA ARG A 161 7.00 10.53 -17.22
C ARG A 161 6.34 9.20 -17.50
N VAL A 162 5.82 9.05 -18.71
CA VAL A 162 5.17 7.83 -19.17
C VAL A 162 5.67 7.52 -20.58
N ASP A 163 6.39 6.42 -20.70
CA ASP A 163 6.78 5.82 -21.96
C ASP A 163 5.95 4.56 -22.18
N SER A 164 5.16 4.52 -23.23
CA SER A 164 4.27 3.40 -23.48
C SER A 164 3.97 3.27 -24.95
N LYS A 165 3.79 2.01 -25.40
CA LYS A 165 3.33 1.70 -26.74
C LYS A 165 2.32 0.56 -26.67
N GLU A 166 1.21 0.73 -27.39
CA GLU A 166 0.14 -0.26 -27.42
C GLU A 166 0.66 -1.63 -27.84
N GLY A 167 0.39 -2.65 -27.03
CA GLY A 167 0.85 -4.03 -27.21
C GLY A 167 2.27 -4.33 -26.69
N GLU A 168 3.05 -3.30 -26.28
CA GLU A 168 4.45 -3.49 -25.83
C GLU A 168 4.64 -3.23 -24.32
N GLY A 169 3.62 -2.65 -23.64
CA GLY A 169 3.68 -2.32 -22.23
C GLY A 169 3.87 -0.84 -21.93
N SER A 170 4.12 -0.51 -20.67
CA SER A 170 4.28 0.86 -20.19
C SER A 170 5.41 0.97 -19.19
N CYS A 171 6.05 2.13 -19.14
CA CYS A 171 7.02 2.52 -18.12
C CYS A 171 6.59 3.85 -17.52
N PHE A 172 6.27 3.85 -16.24
CA PHE A 172 5.98 5.05 -15.45
C PHE A 172 7.19 5.37 -14.58
N THR A 173 7.73 6.58 -14.72
CA THR A 173 8.93 7.02 -13.99
C THR A 173 8.64 8.31 -13.25
N VAL A 174 8.90 8.34 -11.95
CA VAL A 174 8.83 9.53 -11.10
C VAL A 174 10.25 9.96 -10.75
N GLU A 175 10.61 11.20 -11.08
CA GLU A 175 11.91 11.77 -10.82
C GLU A 175 11.83 12.78 -9.67
N PHE A 176 12.47 12.46 -8.54
CA PHE A 176 12.58 13.30 -7.37
C PHE A 176 13.90 14.08 -7.39
N LEU A 177 13.87 15.34 -6.99
CA LEU A 177 15.08 16.13 -6.80
C LEU A 177 15.86 15.64 -5.56
N LYS A 178 17.17 15.56 -5.66
CA LYS A 178 18.04 15.32 -4.51
C LYS A 178 18.07 16.56 -3.59
N GLY A 179 18.36 16.33 -2.30
CA GLY A 179 18.39 17.40 -1.31
C GLY A 179 17.00 17.81 -0.81
N LYS A 180 16.95 18.87 -0.04
CA LYS A 180 15.72 19.38 0.59
C LYS A 180 15.41 20.84 0.27
N GLU A 181 16.29 21.51 -0.46
CA GLU A 181 16.29 22.95 -0.70
C GLU A 181 15.11 23.40 -1.57
N HIS A 182 14.56 22.49 -2.36
CA HIS A 182 13.40 22.73 -3.23
C HIS A 182 12.07 22.74 -2.48
N TYR A 183 12.03 22.23 -1.23
CA TYR A 183 10.84 22.26 -0.40
C TYR A 183 10.74 23.58 0.36
N THR A 184 9.88 24.50 -0.10
CA THR A 184 9.81 25.87 0.42
C THR A 184 8.52 26.21 1.15
N GLU A 185 7.39 25.53 0.82
CA GLU A 185 6.07 25.88 1.36
C GLU A 185 5.29 24.62 1.80
N ASN A 186 4.50 24.77 2.85
CA ASN A 186 3.63 23.70 3.39
C ASN A 186 4.37 22.39 3.76
N VAL A 187 5.58 22.50 4.25
CA VAL A 187 6.44 21.36 4.58
C VAL A 187 6.80 21.38 6.06
N GLU A 188 6.68 20.22 6.68
CA GLU A 188 7.19 19.93 8.02
C GLU A 188 8.39 18.98 7.88
N PHE A 189 9.59 19.42 8.30
CA PHE A 189 10.75 18.55 8.31
C PHE A 189 10.81 17.75 9.59
N ILE A 190 10.83 16.43 9.46
CA ILE A 190 11.08 15.52 10.56
C ILE A 190 12.58 15.29 10.62
N LEU A 191 13.22 15.92 11.60
CA LEU A 191 14.62 15.63 11.90
C LEU A 191 14.63 14.34 12.71
N SER A 192 15.01 13.23 12.11
CA SER A 192 15.42 12.06 12.87
C SER A 192 16.69 12.45 13.62
N ASP A 193 16.61 12.63 14.94
CA ASP A 193 17.82 12.58 15.75
C ASP A 193 18.45 11.22 15.46
N SER A 194 19.58 11.27 14.77
CA SER A 194 20.39 10.11 14.46
C SER A 194 20.84 9.49 15.78
N VAL A 195 20.15 8.48 16.23
CA VAL A 195 20.74 7.51 17.14
C VAL A 195 21.81 6.80 16.33
N GLU A 196 23.03 7.32 16.39
CA GLU A 196 24.21 6.56 16.01
C GLU A 196 24.21 5.30 16.86
N MET A 197 23.78 4.19 16.30
CA MET A 197 24.04 2.89 16.87
C MET A 197 25.56 2.65 16.78
N LYS A 198 26.27 2.98 17.85
CA LYS A 198 27.59 2.43 18.09
C LYS A 198 27.44 0.91 18.27
N PRO A 199 28.29 0.11 17.65
CA PRO A 199 28.34 -1.31 17.98
C PRO A 199 28.86 -1.42 19.42
N GLU A 200 27.99 -1.63 20.37
CA GLU A 200 28.39 -2.08 21.70
C GLU A 200 28.59 -3.60 21.68
N GLU A 201 29.80 -3.95 22.05
CA GLU A 201 30.21 -5.30 22.34
C GLU A 201 29.27 -5.91 23.40
N VAL A 202 28.82 -7.12 23.11
CA VAL A 202 27.96 -7.92 24.02
C VAL A 202 28.82 -8.37 25.20
N GLU A 203 28.77 -7.62 26.30
CA GLU A 203 29.10 -8.16 27.61
C GLU A 203 27.83 -8.51 28.36
N GLU A 204 27.68 -9.80 28.66
CA GLU A 204 26.65 -10.31 29.55
C GLU A 204 26.79 -9.70 30.94
N SER A 205 25.84 -8.93 31.38
CA SER A 205 25.59 -8.68 32.80
C SER A 205 24.08 -8.62 33.06
N VAL A 206 23.62 -9.72 33.66
CA VAL A 206 22.31 -9.86 34.30
C VAL A 206 22.22 -8.90 35.47
N GLN A 207 21.44 -7.82 35.37
CA GLN A 207 20.78 -7.18 36.52
C GLN A 207 19.59 -6.36 36.05
N GLY A 208 18.44 -6.62 36.69
CA GLY A 208 17.13 -6.12 36.29
C GLY A 208 16.96 -4.62 36.38
N HIS A 209 16.49 -4.06 35.30
CA HIS A 209 15.68 -2.85 35.32
C HIS A 209 14.45 -3.11 34.44
N GLU A 210 13.28 -2.91 35.02
CA GLU A 210 12.00 -2.91 34.31
C GLU A 210 12.00 -1.73 33.31
N GLU A 211 12.48 -1.97 32.09
CA GLU A 211 12.21 -1.10 30.98
C GLU A 211 10.74 -1.30 30.57
N LYS A 212 9.96 -0.23 30.67
CA LYS A 212 8.64 -0.15 30.05
C LYS A 212 8.81 -0.43 28.56
N ARG A 213 8.63 -1.69 28.17
CA ARG A 213 8.33 -2.04 26.78
C ARG A 213 7.09 -1.27 26.39
N ASN A 214 7.22 -0.33 25.48
CA ASN A 214 6.10 0.12 24.66
C ASN A 214 5.64 -1.12 23.88
N GLU A 215 4.72 -1.90 24.46
CA GLU A 215 4.06 -3.00 23.78
C GLU A 215 3.16 -2.37 22.72
N SER A 216 3.69 -2.19 21.51
CA SER A 216 2.86 -1.86 20.37
C SER A 216 1.87 -3.00 20.19
N LYS A 217 0.57 -2.72 20.37
CA LYS A 217 -0.51 -3.69 20.20
C LYS A 217 -0.47 -4.28 18.80
N THR A 218 -0.72 -5.57 18.70
CA THR A 218 -0.74 -6.29 17.43
C THR A 218 -2.16 -6.37 16.88
N MET A 219 -2.33 -5.99 15.61
CA MET A 219 -3.60 -6.07 14.88
C MET A 219 -3.47 -7.08 13.74
N LEU A 220 -4.46 -7.93 13.56
CA LEU A 220 -4.60 -8.75 12.37
C LEU A 220 -5.66 -8.12 11.45
N LEU A 221 -5.25 -7.83 10.24
CA LEU A 221 -6.10 -7.28 9.17
C LEU A 221 -6.34 -8.35 8.12
N VAL A 222 -7.60 -8.74 7.93
CA VAL A 222 -8.01 -9.80 6.99
C VAL A 222 -8.88 -9.18 5.91
N GLU A 223 -8.38 -9.13 4.68
CA GLU A 223 -9.02 -8.45 3.55
C GLU A 223 -8.50 -9.05 2.23
N ASP A 224 -9.37 -9.52 1.35
CA ASP A 224 -8.96 -10.12 0.08
C ASP A 224 -8.52 -9.08 -0.96
N ASN A 225 -9.10 -7.89 -0.88
CA ASN A 225 -8.75 -6.82 -1.79
C ASN A 225 -7.43 -6.15 -1.39
N LEU A 226 -6.39 -6.36 -2.21
CA LEU A 226 -5.05 -5.83 -1.97
C LEU A 226 -5.03 -4.30 -1.74
N GLU A 227 -5.79 -3.52 -2.53
CA GLU A 227 -5.83 -2.06 -2.42
C GLU A 227 -6.49 -1.60 -1.10
N LEU A 228 -7.57 -2.29 -0.68
CA LEU A 228 -8.26 -1.97 0.56
C LEU A 228 -7.44 -2.42 1.77
N ARG A 229 -6.81 -3.59 1.71
CA ARG A 229 -5.90 -4.10 2.74
C ARG A 229 -4.75 -3.14 2.98
N PHE A 230 -4.08 -2.70 1.90
CA PHE A 230 -3.02 -1.71 1.96
C PHE A 230 -3.50 -0.38 2.57
N PHE A 231 -4.66 0.11 2.13
CA PHE A 231 -5.24 1.33 2.67
C PHE A 231 -5.52 1.23 4.18
N LEU A 232 -6.18 0.14 4.63
CA LEU A 232 -6.46 -0.09 6.04
C LEU A 232 -5.17 -0.21 6.86
N ARG A 233 -4.17 -0.95 6.33
CA ARG A 233 -2.85 -1.03 6.94
C ARG A 233 -2.22 0.36 7.14
N SER A 234 -2.25 1.21 6.12
CA SER A 234 -1.67 2.57 6.20
C SER A 234 -2.31 3.45 7.28
N ILE A 235 -3.57 3.19 7.63
CA ILE A 235 -4.26 3.89 8.73
C ILE A 235 -3.76 3.40 10.09
N PHE A 236 -3.53 2.09 10.24
CA PHE A 236 -3.31 1.48 11.54
C PHE A 236 -1.83 1.30 11.91
N ILE A 237 -0.91 1.30 10.95
CA ILE A 237 0.52 1.03 11.17
C ILE A 237 1.20 2.02 12.13
N SER A 238 0.67 3.24 12.26
CA SER A 238 1.19 4.23 13.21
C SER A 238 0.91 3.89 14.68
N ASN A 239 -0.09 3.01 14.94
CA ASN A 239 -0.57 2.71 16.30
C ASN A 239 -0.49 1.21 16.65
N PHE A 240 -0.33 0.35 15.65
CA PHE A 240 -0.36 -1.10 15.79
C PHE A 240 0.77 -1.75 14.99
N ASN A 241 1.25 -2.89 15.47
CA ASN A 241 1.98 -3.83 14.64
C ASN A 241 0.95 -4.61 13.80
N VAL A 242 0.84 -4.32 12.48
CA VAL A 242 -0.20 -4.86 11.61
C VAL A 242 0.28 -6.14 10.94
N ILE A 243 -0.43 -7.25 11.19
CA ILE A 243 -0.30 -8.53 10.49
C ILE A 243 -1.42 -8.58 9.45
N GLU A 244 -1.13 -8.98 8.23
CA GLU A 244 -2.10 -9.04 7.13
C GLU A 244 -2.46 -10.48 6.79
N ALA A 245 -3.69 -10.71 6.29
CA ALA A 245 -4.14 -11.97 5.70
C ALA A 245 -5.08 -11.69 4.52
N VAL A 246 -5.07 -12.56 3.52
CA VAL A 246 -5.82 -12.36 2.26
C VAL A 246 -7.18 -13.03 2.24
N ASN A 247 -7.47 -13.91 3.20
CA ASN A 247 -8.75 -14.59 3.36
C ASN A 247 -8.93 -15.09 4.80
N GLY A 248 -10.11 -15.59 5.13
CA GLY A 248 -10.42 -16.08 6.48
C GLY A 248 -9.66 -17.33 6.89
N ALA A 249 -9.19 -18.15 5.96
CA ALA A 249 -8.37 -19.33 6.29
C ALA A 249 -6.98 -18.92 6.77
N GLU A 250 -6.30 -18.07 6.02
CA GLU A 250 -5.02 -17.50 6.41
C GLU A 250 -5.15 -16.64 7.67
N GLY A 251 -6.28 -15.89 7.80
CA GLY A 251 -6.62 -15.11 8.98
C GLY A 251 -6.69 -15.95 10.24
N LEU A 252 -7.36 -17.10 10.19
CA LEU A 252 -7.45 -18.05 11.30
C LEU A 252 -6.07 -18.59 11.69
N ASP A 253 -5.26 -19.03 10.73
CA ASP A 253 -3.92 -19.56 10.97
C ASP A 253 -3.02 -18.51 11.63
N LYS A 254 -3.05 -17.27 11.14
CA LYS A 254 -2.28 -16.15 11.71
C LYS A 254 -2.78 -15.76 13.09
N ALA A 255 -4.08 -15.75 13.32
CA ALA A 255 -4.67 -15.48 14.64
C ALA A 255 -4.22 -16.50 15.67
N LEU A 256 -4.21 -17.79 15.33
CA LEU A 256 -3.73 -18.85 16.20
C LEU A 256 -2.21 -18.75 16.49
N LYS A 257 -1.43 -18.34 15.49
CA LYS A 257 0.03 -18.24 15.59
C LYS A 257 0.48 -17.02 16.39
N PHE A 258 -0.14 -15.86 16.18
CA PHE A 258 0.35 -14.58 16.70
C PHE A 258 -0.49 -14.01 17.84
N VAL A 259 -1.70 -14.54 18.07
CA VAL A 259 -2.66 -14.10 19.10
C VAL A 259 -2.76 -12.57 19.17
N PRO A 260 -3.28 -11.90 18.11
CA PRO A 260 -3.33 -10.44 18.05
C PRO A 260 -4.29 -9.85 19.09
N ASP A 261 -4.09 -8.59 19.46
CA ASP A 261 -4.95 -7.86 20.40
C ASP A 261 -6.33 -7.51 19.80
N ILE A 262 -6.40 -7.41 18.47
CA ILE A 262 -7.63 -7.10 17.73
C ILE A 262 -7.53 -7.67 16.32
N ILE A 263 -8.67 -8.08 15.77
CA ILE A 263 -8.80 -8.53 14.39
C ILE A 263 -9.79 -7.59 13.68
N ILE A 264 -9.42 -7.11 12.49
CA ILE A 264 -10.32 -6.42 11.55
C ILE A 264 -10.43 -7.29 10.31
N SER A 265 -11.65 -7.68 9.94
CA SER A 265 -11.88 -8.60 8.82
C SER A 265 -13.01 -8.11 7.92
N ASP A 266 -12.83 -8.22 6.59
CA ASP A 266 -13.98 -8.21 5.70
C ASP A 266 -14.84 -9.46 5.92
N ILE A 267 -16.13 -9.33 5.63
CA ILE A 267 -17.09 -10.45 5.69
C ILE A 267 -16.97 -11.32 4.44
N MET A 268 -16.91 -10.70 3.27
CA MET A 268 -17.05 -11.39 1.99
C MET A 268 -15.71 -11.66 1.33
N MET A 269 -15.06 -12.75 1.71
CA MET A 269 -13.76 -13.17 1.16
C MET A 269 -13.84 -14.55 0.50
N PRO A 270 -12.98 -14.87 -0.45
CA PRO A 270 -12.88 -16.22 -1.03
C PRO A 270 -12.38 -17.24 0.00
N GLU A 271 -12.55 -18.53 -0.28
CA GLU A 271 -12.16 -19.69 0.52
C GLU A 271 -12.88 -19.78 1.87
N LYS A 272 -12.64 -18.84 2.79
CA LYS A 272 -13.32 -18.73 4.08
C LYS A 272 -13.74 -17.28 4.32
N ASP A 273 -15.01 -17.06 4.54
CA ASP A 273 -15.56 -15.75 4.86
C ASP A 273 -15.25 -15.31 6.29
N GLY A 274 -15.39 -14.00 6.57
CA GLY A 274 -15.07 -13.42 7.88
C GLY A 274 -16.00 -13.90 9.00
N ILE A 275 -17.24 -14.30 8.70
CA ILE A 275 -18.18 -14.82 9.68
C ILE A 275 -17.74 -16.21 10.12
N THR A 276 -17.52 -17.12 9.16
CA THR A 276 -17.03 -18.48 9.43
C THR A 276 -15.68 -18.47 10.16
N MET A 277 -14.78 -17.56 9.77
CA MET A 277 -13.52 -17.37 10.50
C MET A 277 -13.77 -16.94 11.96
N THR A 278 -14.71 -16.02 12.19
CA THR A 278 -15.05 -15.55 13.54
C THR A 278 -15.65 -16.65 14.41
N GLU A 279 -16.49 -17.50 13.84
CA GLU A 279 -17.04 -18.68 14.53
C GLU A 279 -15.93 -19.64 14.96
N ASP A 280 -14.98 -19.94 14.07
CA ASP A 280 -13.83 -20.80 14.39
C ASP A 280 -12.90 -20.18 15.47
N LEU A 281 -12.68 -18.86 15.41
CA LEU A 281 -11.93 -18.13 16.43
C LEU A 281 -12.61 -18.20 17.80
N ARG A 282 -13.95 -18.09 17.85
CA ARG A 282 -14.74 -18.19 19.09
C ARG A 282 -14.74 -19.61 19.66
N ALA A 283 -14.70 -20.62 18.81
CA ALA A 283 -14.64 -22.03 19.22
C ALA A 283 -13.27 -22.42 19.81
N ASN A 284 -12.23 -21.64 19.62
CA ASN A 284 -10.88 -21.94 20.09
C ASN A 284 -10.53 -21.12 21.33
N MET A 285 -10.14 -21.78 22.43
CA MET A 285 -9.80 -21.12 23.71
C MET A 285 -8.66 -20.11 23.61
N ALA A 286 -7.72 -20.29 22.69
CA ALA A 286 -6.59 -19.38 22.51
C ALA A 286 -6.97 -18.06 21.85
N THR A 287 -8.06 -18.03 21.08
CA THR A 287 -8.46 -16.86 20.26
C THR A 287 -9.85 -16.33 20.57
N SER A 288 -10.64 -17.06 21.40
CA SER A 288 -12.04 -16.69 21.71
C SER A 288 -12.20 -15.33 22.38
N HIS A 289 -11.16 -14.85 23.07
CA HIS A 289 -11.17 -13.57 23.78
C HIS A 289 -10.80 -12.37 22.86
N ILE A 290 -10.28 -12.63 21.64
CA ILE A 290 -9.82 -11.57 20.75
C ILE A 290 -11.02 -10.82 20.18
N PRO A 291 -11.08 -9.48 20.30
CA PRO A 291 -12.15 -8.69 19.67
C PRO A 291 -12.00 -8.74 18.14
N VAL A 292 -13.11 -9.05 17.46
CA VAL A 292 -13.19 -9.07 16.00
C VAL A 292 -14.16 -7.98 15.53
N VAL A 293 -13.67 -7.13 14.64
CA VAL A 293 -14.46 -6.09 13.94
C VAL A 293 -14.69 -6.55 12.52
N LEU A 294 -15.94 -6.82 12.17
CA LEU A 294 -16.32 -7.19 10.81
C LEU A 294 -16.69 -5.94 10.01
N LEU A 295 -16.04 -5.78 8.86
CA LEU A 295 -16.35 -4.75 7.89
C LEU A 295 -17.46 -5.26 6.95
N THR A 296 -18.56 -4.53 6.82
CA THR A 296 -19.72 -4.95 6.02
C THR A 296 -20.18 -3.89 5.04
N ALA A 297 -20.48 -4.31 3.81
CA ALA A 297 -21.25 -3.52 2.86
C ALA A 297 -22.76 -3.67 3.16
N LYS A 298 -23.37 -2.61 3.65
CA LYS A 298 -24.73 -2.53 4.18
C LYS A 298 -25.85 -2.75 3.14
N THR A 299 -25.97 -3.91 2.52
CA THR A 299 -27.11 -4.19 1.64
C THR A 299 -27.82 -5.54 1.82
N ASP A 300 -27.23 -6.50 2.58
CA ASP A 300 -27.83 -7.83 2.71
C ASP A 300 -27.89 -8.35 4.18
N MET A 301 -27.72 -7.49 5.18
CA MET A 301 -27.55 -7.92 6.57
C MET A 301 -28.82 -8.03 7.40
N ASP A 302 -29.96 -7.52 6.97
CA ASP A 302 -31.19 -7.55 7.75
C ASP A 302 -31.74 -8.99 7.99
N SER A 303 -31.24 -9.96 7.21
CA SER A 303 -31.64 -11.37 7.35
C SER A 303 -30.66 -12.28 8.09
N LYS A 304 -29.41 -11.85 8.34
CA LYS A 304 -28.38 -12.67 9.01
C LYS A 304 -28.01 -12.20 10.41
N LEU A 305 -28.29 -10.94 10.78
CA LEU A 305 -28.03 -10.41 12.13
C LEU A 305 -29.09 -10.83 13.14
N GLU A 306 -30.33 -11.20 12.73
CA GLU A 306 -31.34 -11.76 13.62
C GLU A 306 -30.98 -13.13 14.21
N GLY A 307 -29.90 -13.78 13.70
CA GLY A 307 -29.40 -15.07 14.20
C GLY A 307 -28.20 -14.99 15.14
N MET A 308 -27.63 -13.82 15.39
CA MET A 308 -26.43 -13.61 16.21
C MET A 308 -26.72 -12.89 17.55
N GLU A 309 -27.92 -12.99 18.13
CA GLU A 309 -28.10 -12.73 19.55
C GLU A 309 -27.62 -13.96 20.36
N LEU A 310 -26.31 -14.01 20.62
CA LEU A 310 -25.71 -14.83 21.67
C LEU A 310 -24.63 -14.03 22.39
#